data_a67e556f344a4a787b81f1436d53304b
#
_entry.id   a67e556f344a4a787b81f1436d53304b
#
_cell.length_a   1.000
_cell.length_b   1.000
_cell.length_c   1.000
_cell.angle_alpha   90.00
_cell.angle_beta   90.00
_cell.angle_gamma   90.00
#
_symmetry.space_group_name_H-M   'P 1'
#
loop_
_entity.id
_entity.type
_entity.pdbx_description
1 polymer ?
#
loop_
_entity_poly.entity_id
_entity_poly.type
_entity_poly.pdbx_seq_one_letter_code
_entity_poly.pdbx_strand_id
1 'polypeptide(L)'
;HEINRAIEQAMDQGHGEARCQRQGREYQLDASRILCEGAPRGAVVLSFDITEQEYAARNRREFTANVSHELKTPLQGIIGSAELIESGMVKPQDMPRFVGHIRTEAARMVTLIGDIIRLSQLDEGVEMPREETDLLAVCQEAAEHLQDEAQKKRAALTVEGDPARINGVRRLLYEI
;
A
#
# COMPACT_ATOMS: atom_id res chain seq x y z
N HIS A 1 -6.66 -3.65 34.36
CA HIS A 1 -5.90 -2.43 34.68
C HIS A 1 -6.44 -1.19 33.94
N GLU A 2 -6.62 -1.25 32.61
CA GLU A 2 -7.00 -0.10 31.77
C GLU A 2 -8.40 0.42 32.08
N ILE A 3 -9.38 -0.48 32.32
CA ILE A 3 -10.76 -0.11 32.67
C ILE A 3 -10.77 0.69 33.98
N ASN A 4 -10.06 0.22 35.00
CA ASN A 4 -10.00 0.92 36.32
C ASN A 4 -9.37 2.31 36.15
N ARG A 5 -8.32 2.42 35.31
CA ARG A 5 -7.67 3.71 35.02
C ARG A 5 -8.62 4.69 34.35
N ALA A 6 -9.42 4.24 33.36
CA ALA A 6 -10.41 5.08 32.71
C ALA A 6 -11.50 5.54 33.70
N ILE A 7 -11.96 4.64 34.60
CA ILE A 7 -12.94 4.96 35.61
C ILE A 7 -12.39 5.97 36.64
N GLU A 8 -11.18 5.77 37.15
CA GLU A 8 -10.53 6.70 38.07
C GLU A 8 -10.37 8.08 37.47
N GLN A 9 -9.91 8.14 36.23
CA GLN A 9 -9.78 9.40 35.51
C GLN A 9 -11.16 10.06 35.30
N ALA A 10 -12.21 9.32 34.96
CA ALA A 10 -13.55 9.85 34.83
C ALA A 10 -14.11 10.38 36.16
N MET A 11 -13.87 9.68 37.26
CA MET A 11 -14.32 10.13 38.59
C MET A 11 -13.67 11.44 39.00
N ASP A 12 -12.39 11.64 38.67
CA ASP A 12 -11.62 12.86 39.01
C ASP A 12 -11.94 14.00 38.05
N GLN A 13 -11.83 13.76 36.75
CA GLN A 13 -11.86 14.79 35.69
C GLN A 13 -13.20 14.90 34.97
N GLY A 14 -14.13 13.98 35.23
CA GLY A 14 -15.44 13.91 34.56
C GLY A 14 -15.48 12.98 33.34
N HIS A 15 -14.34 12.75 32.69
CA HIS A 15 -14.17 11.89 31.54
C HIS A 15 -12.83 11.16 31.60
N GLY A 16 -12.77 9.92 31.09
CA GLY A 16 -11.56 9.12 31.05
C GLY A 16 -11.56 8.19 29.86
N GLU A 17 -10.42 8.05 29.20
CA GLU A 17 -10.23 7.18 28.05
C GLU A 17 -9.14 6.15 28.31
N ALA A 18 -9.30 4.97 27.76
CA ALA A 18 -8.25 3.96 27.74
C ALA A 18 -8.39 3.06 26.51
N ARG A 19 -7.31 2.39 26.15
CA ARG A 19 -7.33 1.33 25.15
C ARG A 19 -6.87 0.04 25.78
N CYS A 20 -7.45 -1.07 25.40
CA CYS A 20 -7.03 -2.38 25.86
C CYS A 20 -7.14 -3.42 24.76
N GLN A 21 -6.25 -4.41 24.84
CA GLN A 21 -6.31 -5.57 23.95
C GLN A 21 -6.80 -6.77 24.74
N ARG A 22 -7.81 -7.48 24.24
CA ARG A 22 -8.35 -8.69 24.86
C ARG A 22 -8.74 -9.73 23.81
N GLN A 23 -8.24 -10.94 23.97
CA GLN A 23 -8.51 -12.07 23.05
C GLN A 23 -8.22 -11.76 21.58
N GLY A 24 -7.13 -11.01 21.30
CA GLY A 24 -6.73 -10.63 19.95
C GLY A 24 -7.52 -9.47 19.34
N ARG A 25 -8.46 -8.88 20.09
CA ARG A 25 -9.23 -7.69 19.66
C ARG A 25 -8.77 -6.44 20.41
N GLU A 26 -8.91 -5.30 19.76
CA GLU A 26 -8.60 -3.99 20.34
C GLU A 26 -9.89 -3.23 20.68
N TYR A 27 -9.92 -2.69 21.90
CA TYR A 27 -11.09 -1.96 22.41
C TYR A 27 -10.69 -0.56 22.84
N GLN A 28 -11.50 0.42 22.45
CA GLN A 28 -11.49 1.75 23.05
C GLN A 28 -12.52 1.79 24.15
N LEU A 29 -12.11 2.33 25.30
CA LEU A 29 -12.95 2.49 26.49
C LEU A 29 -13.14 3.98 26.75
N ASP A 30 -14.39 4.41 26.81
CA ASP A 30 -14.80 5.76 27.18
C ASP A 30 -15.58 5.73 28.49
N ALA A 31 -15.04 6.34 29.53
CA ALA A 31 -15.67 6.43 30.83
C ALA A 31 -16.17 7.85 31.09
N SER A 32 -17.40 7.98 31.53
CA SER A 32 -17.99 9.26 31.92
C SER A 32 -18.60 9.20 33.31
N ARG A 33 -18.31 10.20 34.13
CA ARG A 33 -18.83 10.32 35.49
C ARG A 33 -20.33 10.63 35.49
N ILE A 34 -21.06 9.90 36.33
CA ILE A 34 -22.49 10.17 36.58
C ILE A 34 -22.59 11.02 37.85
N LEU A 35 -23.32 12.12 37.75
CA LEU A 35 -23.63 12.98 38.87
C LEU A 35 -25.11 12.81 39.23
N CYS A 36 -25.40 12.70 40.53
CA CYS A 36 -26.75 12.77 41.07
C CYS A 36 -26.79 13.84 42.14
N GLU A 37 -27.64 14.85 41.96
CA GLU A 37 -27.73 16.02 42.86
C GLU A 37 -26.36 16.73 43.04
N GLY A 38 -25.55 16.76 42.01
CA GLY A 38 -24.22 17.39 42.01
C GLY A 38 -23.09 16.53 42.62
N ALA A 39 -23.41 15.35 43.19
CA ALA A 39 -22.42 14.45 43.74
C ALA A 39 -22.11 13.28 42.82
N PRO A 40 -20.83 12.85 42.70
CA PRO A 40 -20.44 11.68 41.91
C PRO A 40 -21.10 10.40 42.48
N ARG A 41 -21.84 9.66 41.67
CA ARG A 41 -22.51 8.41 42.04
C ARG A 41 -21.92 7.17 41.38
N GLY A 42 -21.20 7.39 40.28
CA GLY A 42 -20.59 6.28 39.54
C GLY A 42 -20.04 6.74 38.19
N ALA A 43 -19.67 5.80 37.37
CA ALA A 43 -19.25 6.05 36.01
C ALA A 43 -19.94 5.07 35.04
N VAL A 44 -20.26 5.54 33.84
CA VAL A 44 -20.63 4.70 32.71
C VAL A 44 -19.36 4.46 31.91
N VAL A 45 -19.12 3.23 31.48
CA VAL A 45 -18.04 2.84 30.60
C VAL A 45 -18.63 2.29 29.32
N LEU A 46 -18.31 2.90 28.19
CA LEU A 46 -18.59 2.41 26.86
C LEU A 46 -17.37 1.69 26.32
N SER A 47 -17.57 0.57 25.68
CA SER A 47 -16.50 -0.20 25.05
C SER A 47 -16.79 -0.36 23.58
N PHE A 48 -15.88 0.11 22.73
CA PHE A 48 -15.98 0.02 21.27
C PHE A 48 -14.93 -0.95 20.77
N ASP A 49 -15.33 -1.95 19.99
CA ASP A 49 -14.39 -2.81 19.26
C ASP A 49 -13.82 -1.98 18.08
N ILE A 50 -12.53 -1.66 18.17
CA ILE A 50 -11.81 -0.87 17.18
C ILE A 50 -10.78 -1.71 16.41
N THR A 51 -10.93 -3.04 16.44
CA THR A 51 -9.97 -3.97 15.83
C THR A 51 -9.77 -3.71 14.35
N GLU A 52 -10.85 -3.57 13.59
CA GLU A 52 -10.78 -3.31 12.15
C GLU A 52 -10.16 -1.94 11.84
N GLN A 53 -10.52 -0.91 12.61
CA GLN A 53 -9.99 0.45 12.45
C GLN A 53 -8.49 0.51 12.73
N GLU A 54 -8.04 -0.15 13.81
CA GLU A 54 -6.60 -0.19 14.15
C GLU A 54 -5.81 -1.04 13.17
N TYR A 55 -6.39 -2.14 12.68
CA TYR A 55 -5.79 -2.95 11.61
C TYR A 55 -5.62 -2.13 10.32
N ALA A 56 -6.65 -1.45 9.86
CA ALA A 56 -6.61 -0.58 8.69
C ALA A 56 -5.59 0.57 8.87
N ALA A 57 -5.58 1.21 10.05
CA ALA A 57 -4.63 2.27 10.37
C ALA A 57 -3.17 1.78 10.40
N ARG A 58 -2.93 0.56 10.89
CA ARG A 58 -1.60 -0.07 10.89
C ARG A 58 -1.14 -0.38 9.48
N ASN A 59 -1.98 -1.04 8.69
CA ASN A 59 -1.68 -1.36 7.30
C ASN A 59 -1.36 -0.10 6.49
N ARG A 60 -2.12 0.98 6.68
CA ARG A 60 -1.86 2.26 6.01
C ARG A 60 -0.52 2.86 6.40
N ARG A 61 -0.12 2.78 7.68
CA ARG A 61 1.20 3.27 8.14
C ARG A 61 2.33 2.42 7.56
N GLU A 62 2.20 1.10 7.59
CA GLU A 62 3.18 0.16 7.03
C GLU A 62 3.30 0.35 5.52
N PHE A 63 2.19 0.50 4.80
CA PHE A 63 2.18 0.81 3.38
C PHE A 63 2.94 2.10 3.08
N THR A 64 2.63 3.20 3.79
CA THR A 64 3.31 4.48 3.59
C THR A 64 4.81 4.40 3.87
N ALA A 65 5.21 3.68 4.91
CA ALA A 65 6.62 3.47 5.23
C ALA A 65 7.32 2.66 4.14
N ASN A 66 6.71 1.56 3.68
CA ASN A 66 7.27 0.71 2.62
C ASN A 66 7.42 1.47 1.30
N VAL A 67 6.39 2.21 0.87
CA VAL A 67 6.45 3.08 -0.31
C VAL A 67 7.61 4.08 -0.21
N SER A 68 7.75 4.72 0.94
CA SER A 68 8.82 5.70 1.17
C SER A 68 10.21 5.07 1.04
N HIS A 69 10.39 3.86 1.54
CA HIS A 69 11.64 3.11 1.43
C HIS A 69 11.92 2.67 -0.02
N GLU A 70 10.91 2.13 -0.72
CA GLU A 70 11.04 1.68 -2.10
C GLU A 70 11.30 2.81 -3.10
N LEU A 71 10.81 4.03 -2.82
CA LEU A 71 11.11 5.22 -3.62
C LEU A 71 12.50 5.80 -3.30
N LYS A 72 12.95 5.75 -2.03
CA LYS A 72 14.21 6.34 -1.61
C LYS A 72 15.42 5.66 -2.24
N THR A 73 15.40 4.34 -2.39
CA THR A 73 16.50 3.55 -2.92
C THR A 73 16.86 3.94 -4.36
N PRO A 74 15.96 3.89 -5.36
CA PRO A 74 16.24 4.32 -6.72
C PRO A 74 16.60 5.81 -6.80
N LEU A 75 15.94 6.65 -6.01
CA LEU A 75 16.25 8.09 -5.97
C LEU A 75 17.68 8.36 -5.52
N GLN A 76 18.17 7.65 -4.50
CA GLN A 76 19.57 7.74 -4.05
C GLN A 76 20.54 7.29 -5.13
N GLY A 77 20.21 6.24 -5.90
CA GLY A 77 20.99 5.78 -7.04
C GLY A 77 21.10 6.83 -8.16
N ILE A 78 19.98 7.51 -8.45
CA ILE A 78 19.94 8.63 -9.42
C ILE A 78 20.80 9.79 -8.94
N ILE A 79 20.57 10.26 -7.70
CA ILE A 79 21.31 11.39 -7.13
C ILE A 79 22.80 11.09 -7.08
N GLY A 80 23.22 9.93 -6.54
CA GLY A 80 24.63 9.57 -6.44
C GLY A 80 25.31 9.44 -7.81
N SER A 81 24.59 8.91 -8.81
CA SER A 81 25.13 8.85 -10.19
C SER A 81 25.29 10.24 -10.79
N ALA A 82 24.32 11.13 -10.57
CA ALA A 82 24.36 12.51 -11.04
C ALA A 82 25.50 13.31 -10.38
N GLU A 83 25.67 13.20 -9.06
CA GLU A 83 26.74 13.85 -8.30
C GLU A 83 28.14 13.41 -8.77
N LEU A 84 28.32 12.12 -9.05
CA LEU A 84 29.58 11.60 -9.58
C LEU A 84 29.88 12.16 -10.98
N ILE A 85 28.87 12.32 -11.82
CA ILE A 85 29.02 12.95 -13.13
C ILE A 85 29.38 14.42 -12.99
N GLU A 86 28.63 15.15 -12.15
CA GLU A 86 28.77 16.60 -11.96
C GLU A 86 30.12 16.96 -11.34
N SER A 87 30.61 16.16 -10.40
CA SER A 87 31.95 16.34 -9.79
C SER A 87 33.13 16.00 -10.72
N GLY A 88 32.86 15.49 -11.91
CA GLY A 88 33.92 15.11 -12.87
C GLY A 88 34.67 13.83 -12.48
N MET A 89 34.21 13.09 -11.49
CA MET A 89 34.84 11.83 -11.07
C MET A 89 34.60 10.67 -12.05
N VAL A 90 33.61 10.80 -12.93
CA VAL A 90 33.30 9.79 -13.96
C VAL A 90 34.14 10.03 -15.19
N LYS A 91 34.90 9.02 -15.61
CA LYS A 91 35.68 9.09 -16.86
C LYS A 91 34.73 9.18 -18.09
N PRO A 92 35.13 9.87 -19.15
CA PRO A 92 34.28 10.00 -20.35
C PRO A 92 33.75 8.68 -20.92
N GLN A 93 34.57 7.63 -20.87
CA GLN A 93 34.21 6.29 -21.33
C GLN A 93 33.16 5.60 -20.49
N ASP A 94 33.02 5.96 -19.20
CA ASP A 94 32.06 5.39 -18.27
C ASP A 94 30.75 6.20 -18.22
N MET A 95 30.72 7.41 -18.78
CA MET A 95 29.55 8.30 -18.80
C MET A 95 28.27 7.62 -19.27
N PRO A 96 28.26 6.86 -20.39
CA PRO A 96 27.04 6.18 -20.85
C PRO A 96 26.47 5.19 -19.86
N ARG A 97 27.33 4.56 -19.04
CA ARG A 97 26.91 3.61 -18.00
C ARG A 97 26.17 4.33 -16.87
N PHE A 98 26.69 5.46 -16.39
CA PHE A 98 26.04 6.23 -15.32
C PHE A 98 24.72 6.85 -15.77
N VAL A 99 24.67 7.40 -16.98
CA VAL A 99 23.43 7.90 -17.59
C VAL A 99 22.42 6.77 -17.79
N GLY A 100 22.90 5.60 -18.23
CA GLY A 100 22.07 4.39 -18.34
C GLY A 100 21.48 3.95 -17.00
N HIS A 101 22.27 4.00 -15.92
CA HIS A 101 21.82 3.70 -14.56
C HIS A 101 20.73 4.68 -14.11
N ILE A 102 20.93 5.99 -14.27
CA ILE A 102 19.92 7.02 -13.96
C ILE A 102 18.61 6.72 -14.69
N ARG A 103 18.68 6.42 -16.00
CA ARG A 103 17.49 6.11 -16.79
C ARG A 103 16.76 4.87 -16.28
N THR A 104 17.50 3.82 -15.91
CA THR A 104 16.92 2.57 -15.40
C THR A 104 16.21 2.78 -14.08
N GLU A 105 16.84 3.50 -13.13
CA GLU A 105 16.24 3.80 -11.84
C GLU A 105 15.03 4.73 -11.97
N ALA A 106 15.06 5.71 -12.85
CA ALA A 106 13.92 6.58 -13.16
C ALA A 106 12.73 5.78 -13.73
N ALA A 107 12.99 4.86 -14.68
CA ALA A 107 11.96 3.99 -15.24
C ALA A 107 11.33 3.09 -14.15
N ARG A 108 12.15 2.52 -13.26
CA ARG A 108 11.69 1.74 -12.10
C ARG A 108 10.77 2.57 -11.19
N MET A 109 11.11 3.84 -10.92
CA MET A 109 10.26 4.72 -10.12
C MET A 109 8.90 4.99 -10.78
N VAL A 110 8.86 5.18 -12.10
CA VAL A 110 7.60 5.39 -12.84
C VAL A 110 6.70 4.16 -12.70
N THR A 111 7.24 2.95 -12.83
CA THR A 111 6.49 1.71 -12.62
C THR A 111 5.94 1.63 -11.20
N LEU A 112 6.78 1.86 -10.19
CA LEU A 112 6.37 1.80 -8.79
C LEU A 112 5.27 2.82 -8.46
N ILE A 113 5.36 4.04 -8.98
CA ILE A 113 4.30 5.06 -8.82
C ILE A 113 2.99 4.58 -9.46
N GLY A 114 3.07 3.97 -10.64
CA GLY A 114 1.90 3.37 -11.29
C GLY A 114 1.23 2.30 -10.43
N ASP A 115 2.01 1.42 -9.81
CA ASP A 115 1.51 0.37 -8.92
C ASP A 115 0.85 0.94 -7.65
N ILE A 116 1.43 2.00 -7.07
CA ILE A 116 0.87 2.71 -5.91
C ILE A 116 -0.48 3.33 -6.25
N ILE A 117 -0.60 4.02 -7.39
CA ILE A 117 -1.85 4.63 -7.84
C ILE A 117 -2.92 3.55 -8.05
N ARG A 118 -2.57 2.42 -8.64
CA ARG A 118 -3.48 1.28 -8.84
C ARG A 118 -3.98 0.72 -7.53
N LEU A 119 -3.08 0.50 -6.58
CA LEU A 119 -3.45 -0.01 -5.25
C LEU A 119 -4.38 0.96 -4.53
N SER A 120 -4.11 2.27 -4.58
CA SER A 120 -4.99 3.30 -4.02
C SER A 120 -6.39 3.28 -4.63
N GLN A 121 -6.50 3.09 -5.95
CA GLN A 121 -7.80 2.99 -6.64
C GLN A 121 -8.60 1.74 -6.23
N LEU A 122 -7.92 0.63 -5.94
CA LEU A 122 -8.55 -0.59 -5.44
C LEU A 122 -9.06 -0.42 -4.00
N ASP A 123 -8.27 0.24 -3.15
CA ASP A 123 -8.63 0.49 -1.74
C ASP A 123 -9.82 1.46 -1.60
N GLU A 124 -9.95 2.44 -2.50
CA GLU A 124 -11.06 3.40 -2.50
C GLU A 124 -12.38 2.78 -3.00
N GLY A 125 -12.38 1.51 -3.37
CA GLY A 125 -13.57 0.81 -3.86
C GLY A 125 -14.13 1.43 -5.15
N VAL A 126 -13.30 2.11 -5.93
CA VAL A 126 -13.71 2.61 -7.24
C VAL A 126 -14.18 1.43 -8.07
N GLU A 127 -15.47 1.36 -8.34
CA GLU A 127 -16.05 0.33 -9.20
C GLU A 127 -15.38 0.44 -10.58
N MET A 128 -14.41 -0.42 -10.82
CA MET A 128 -13.83 -0.55 -12.15
C MET A 128 -14.87 -1.22 -13.05
N PRO A 129 -15.11 -0.68 -14.25
CA PRO A 129 -16.08 -1.28 -15.18
C PRO A 129 -15.65 -2.71 -15.51
N ARG A 130 -16.51 -3.66 -15.19
CA ARG A 130 -16.34 -5.06 -15.57
C ARG A 130 -16.98 -5.27 -16.93
N GLU A 131 -16.29 -5.99 -17.78
CA GLU A 131 -16.74 -6.35 -19.12
C GLU A 131 -16.53 -7.84 -19.40
N GLU A 132 -17.31 -8.38 -20.31
CA GLU A 132 -17.12 -9.75 -20.78
C GLU A 132 -15.83 -9.80 -21.60
N THR A 133 -14.82 -10.49 -21.06
CA THR A 133 -13.46 -10.53 -21.60
C THR A 133 -13.08 -11.98 -21.93
N ASP A 134 -12.54 -12.22 -23.12
CA ASP A 134 -11.97 -13.50 -23.51
C ASP A 134 -10.52 -13.59 -23.03
N LEU A 135 -10.24 -14.48 -22.09
CA LEU A 135 -8.91 -14.67 -21.52
C LEU A 135 -7.88 -15.11 -22.56
N LEU A 136 -8.26 -15.95 -23.53
CA LEU A 136 -7.34 -16.35 -24.58
C LEU A 136 -6.86 -15.16 -25.39
N ALA A 137 -7.77 -14.25 -25.76
CA ALA A 137 -7.43 -13.03 -26.50
C ALA A 137 -6.49 -12.12 -25.67
N VAL A 138 -6.71 -11.98 -24.37
CA VAL A 138 -5.83 -11.20 -23.46
C VAL A 138 -4.43 -11.83 -23.39
N CYS A 139 -4.34 -13.17 -23.24
CA CYS A 139 -3.05 -13.86 -23.21
C CYS A 139 -2.29 -13.73 -24.54
N GLN A 140 -2.99 -13.79 -25.66
CA GLN A 140 -2.39 -13.60 -26.99
C GLN A 140 -1.82 -12.18 -27.15
N GLU A 141 -2.58 -11.16 -26.78
CA GLU A 141 -2.15 -9.75 -26.79
C GLU A 141 -0.92 -9.53 -25.91
N ALA A 142 -0.92 -10.10 -24.68
CA ALA A 142 0.22 -10.03 -23.78
C ALA A 142 1.46 -10.73 -24.36
N ALA A 143 1.29 -11.89 -24.97
CA ALA A 143 2.36 -12.63 -25.61
C ALA A 143 2.95 -11.87 -26.82
N GLU A 144 2.12 -11.21 -27.63
CA GLU A 144 2.59 -10.36 -28.74
C GLU A 144 3.47 -9.21 -28.23
N HIS A 145 3.07 -8.51 -27.16
CA HIS A 145 3.86 -7.45 -26.56
C HIS A 145 5.19 -7.90 -25.98
N LEU A 146 5.26 -9.14 -25.49
CA LEU A 146 6.47 -9.72 -24.91
C LEU A 146 7.39 -10.41 -25.93
N GLN A 147 6.96 -10.54 -27.19
CA GLN A 147 7.65 -11.28 -28.23
C GLN A 147 9.09 -10.76 -28.47
N ASP A 148 9.26 -9.44 -28.55
CA ASP A 148 10.57 -8.82 -28.77
C ASP A 148 11.54 -9.10 -27.61
N GLU A 149 11.02 -9.09 -26.38
CA GLU A 149 11.82 -9.37 -25.19
C GLU A 149 12.18 -10.84 -25.08
N ALA A 150 11.26 -11.73 -25.39
CA ALA A 150 11.47 -13.17 -25.48
C ALA A 150 12.55 -13.49 -26.52
N GLN A 151 12.50 -12.88 -27.72
CA GLN A 151 13.52 -13.07 -28.76
C GLN A 151 14.92 -12.62 -28.30
N LYS A 152 15.04 -11.46 -27.64
CA LYS A 152 16.30 -10.98 -27.08
C LYS A 152 16.89 -11.96 -26.06
N LYS A 153 16.03 -12.64 -25.30
CA LYS A 153 16.42 -13.64 -24.29
C LYS A 153 16.51 -15.06 -24.86
N ARG A 154 16.26 -15.24 -26.16
CA ARG A 154 16.19 -16.55 -26.84
C ARG A 154 15.20 -17.51 -26.17
N ALA A 155 14.10 -16.99 -25.68
CA ALA A 155 12.99 -17.75 -25.11
C ALA A 155 11.87 -17.91 -26.15
N ALA A 156 11.27 -19.10 -26.22
CA ALA A 156 10.05 -19.31 -26.98
C ALA A 156 8.84 -18.98 -26.10
N LEU A 157 7.91 -18.18 -26.62
CA LEU A 157 6.66 -17.84 -25.96
C LEU A 157 5.50 -18.39 -26.79
N THR A 158 4.71 -19.29 -26.21
CA THR A 158 3.53 -19.89 -26.83
C THR A 158 2.31 -19.71 -25.95
N VAL A 159 1.16 -19.48 -26.56
CA VAL A 159 -0.14 -19.40 -25.88
C VAL A 159 -1.00 -20.53 -26.41
N GLU A 160 -1.44 -21.44 -25.54
CA GLU A 160 -2.29 -22.56 -25.87
C GLU A 160 -3.52 -22.57 -24.97
N GLY A 161 -4.70 -22.84 -25.53
CA GLY A 161 -5.95 -22.92 -24.78
C GLY A 161 -7.16 -22.66 -25.65
N ASP A 162 -8.33 -22.82 -25.04
CA ASP A 162 -9.61 -22.52 -25.66
C ASP A 162 -10.15 -21.15 -25.21
N PRO A 163 -10.98 -20.47 -26.02
CA PRO A 163 -11.63 -19.22 -25.64
C PRO A 163 -12.42 -19.37 -24.34
N ALA A 164 -12.09 -18.55 -23.34
CA ALA A 164 -12.75 -18.57 -22.04
C ALA A 164 -13.23 -17.16 -21.67
N ARG A 165 -14.53 -16.98 -21.60
CA ARG A 165 -15.15 -15.67 -21.27
C ARG A 165 -15.39 -15.54 -19.79
N ILE A 166 -14.94 -14.43 -19.24
CA ILE A 166 -15.17 -14.05 -17.85
C ILE A 166 -15.66 -12.60 -17.77
N ASN A 167 -16.42 -12.30 -16.73
CA ASN A 167 -16.80 -10.91 -16.42
C ASN A 167 -15.73 -10.32 -15.47
N GLY A 168 -14.86 -9.50 -16.03
CA GLY A 168 -13.71 -8.96 -15.31
C GLY A 168 -13.28 -7.59 -15.82
N VAL A 169 -12.33 -6.99 -15.13
CA VAL A 169 -11.68 -5.76 -15.57
C VAL A 169 -10.54 -6.14 -16.53
N ARG A 170 -10.74 -5.97 -17.84
CA ARG A 170 -9.79 -6.40 -18.90
C ARG A 170 -8.35 -5.98 -18.59
N ARG A 171 -8.16 -4.73 -18.13
CA ARG A 171 -6.83 -4.21 -17.80
C ARG A 171 -6.12 -5.03 -16.71
N LEU A 172 -6.83 -5.41 -15.63
CA LEU A 172 -6.26 -6.21 -14.55
C LEU A 172 -5.94 -7.63 -15.01
N LEU A 173 -6.77 -8.20 -15.90
CA LEU A 173 -6.53 -9.51 -16.50
C LEU A 173 -5.30 -9.54 -17.40
N TYR A 174 -4.99 -8.42 -18.06
CA TYR A 174 -3.80 -8.28 -18.89
C TYR A 174 -2.50 -8.19 -18.08
N GLU A 175 -2.57 -7.68 -16.86
CA GLU A 175 -1.42 -7.43 -15.98
C GLU A 175 -1.05 -8.65 -15.09
N ILE A 176 -1.89 -9.69 -15.02
CA ILE A 176 -1.63 -10.95 -14.29
C ILE A 176 -0.65 -11.81 -15.05
#